data_c46c5021ba35e4ca22d908c37916b6a1
#
_entry.id   c46c5021ba35e4ca22d908c37916b6a1
#
_cell.length_a   1.000
_cell.length_b   1.000
_cell.length_c   1.000
_cell.angle_alpha   90.00
_cell.angle_beta   90.00
_cell.angle_gamma   90.00
#
_symmetry.space_group_name_H-M   'P 1'
#
loop_
_entity.id
_entity.type
_entity.pdbx_description
1 polymer ?
#
loop_
_entity_poly.entity_id
_entity_poly.type
_entity_poly.pdbx_seq_one_letter_code
_entity_poly.pdbx_strand_id
1 'polypeptide(L)'
;MTDRPAISDLQEELIDDFALFDDWMDRYRYIIQMGDALPALSAEEMVDGNLLKGCQSQVWLLRGRSDEGRVQLRGTSDAAIIRGLVALMLRVYDDQPAQDILDHPPRFIAEIGLD
;
A
#
# COMPACT_ATOMS: atom_id res chain seq x y z
N MET A 1 13.83 -20.17 -1.93
CA MET A 1 13.37 -19.08 -1.06
C MET A 1 13.30 -17.79 -1.87
N THR A 2 12.16 -17.14 -1.83
CA THR A 2 11.97 -15.92 -2.57
C THR A 2 12.31 -14.75 -1.65
N ASP A 3 13.34 -14.01 -2.00
CA ASP A 3 13.72 -12.85 -1.21
C ASP A 3 12.89 -11.66 -1.64
N ARG A 4 12.17 -11.13 -0.71
CA ARG A 4 11.43 -9.89 -0.91
C ARG A 4 12.43 -8.73 -0.83
N PRO A 5 12.40 -7.75 -1.74
CA PRO A 5 13.24 -6.56 -1.59
C PRO A 5 13.03 -5.90 -0.24
N ALA A 6 14.07 -5.28 0.30
CA ALA A 6 13.99 -4.59 1.58
C ALA A 6 13.02 -3.41 1.50
N ILE A 7 12.36 -3.09 2.62
CA ILE A 7 11.41 -1.99 2.69
C ILE A 7 12.05 -0.67 2.24
N SER A 8 13.28 -0.38 2.67
CA SER A 8 13.93 0.87 2.28
C SER A 8 14.18 0.95 0.77
N ASP A 9 14.51 -0.18 0.13
CA ASP A 9 14.70 -0.23 -1.32
C ASP A 9 13.37 -0.02 -2.05
N LEU A 10 12.29 -0.60 -1.56
CA LEU A 10 10.96 -0.42 -2.14
C LEU A 10 10.50 1.03 -2.01
N GLN A 11 10.79 1.68 -0.89
CA GLN A 11 10.46 3.09 -0.73
C GLN A 11 11.25 3.95 -1.71
N GLU A 12 12.55 3.67 -1.89
CA GLU A 12 13.38 4.39 -2.86
C GLU A 12 12.84 4.21 -4.29
N GLU A 13 12.42 3.01 -4.66
CA GLU A 13 11.83 2.76 -5.97
C GLU A 13 10.59 3.64 -6.20
N LEU A 14 9.71 3.74 -5.19
CA LEU A 14 8.53 4.59 -5.31
C LEU A 14 8.89 6.06 -5.43
N ILE A 15 9.85 6.52 -4.63
CA ILE A 15 10.31 7.90 -4.68
C ILE A 15 10.85 8.21 -6.07
N ASP A 16 11.67 7.32 -6.62
CA ASP A 16 12.25 7.49 -7.94
C ASP A 16 11.19 7.47 -9.04
N ASP A 17 10.20 6.59 -8.93
CA ASP A 17 9.09 6.52 -9.88
C ASP A 17 8.30 7.84 -9.90
N PHE A 18 7.99 8.38 -8.73
CA PHE A 18 7.23 9.62 -8.64
C PHE A 18 8.05 10.84 -9.06
N ALA A 19 9.37 10.78 -8.93
CA ALA A 19 10.25 11.85 -9.39
C ALA A 19 10.22 12.04 -10.92
N LEU A 20 9.73 11.03 -11.65
CA LEU A 20 9.58 11.12 -13.10
C LEU A 20 8.40 12.00 -13.53
N PHE A 21 7.49 12.30 -12.60
CA PHE A 21 6.29 13.09 -12.90
C PHE A 21 6.48 14.51 -12.39
N ASP A 22 6.44 15.50 -13.29
CA ASP A 22 6.59 16.91 -12.94
C ASP A 22 5.30 17.54 -12.43
N ASP A 23 4.19 16.90 -12.74
CA ASP A 23 2.86 17.50 -12.58
C ASP A 23 2.01 16.58 -11.68
N TRP A 24 1.23 17.21 -10.81
CA TRP A 24 0.37 16.50 -9.87
C TRP A 24 -0.71 15.67 -10.56
N MET A 25 -1.19 16.12 -11.71
CA MET A 25 -2.19 15.36 -12.45
C MET A 25 -1.65 14.00 -12.87
N ASP A 26 -0.39 13.96 -13.34
CA ASP A 26 0.25 12.71 -13.72
C ASP A 26 0.50 11.81 -12.50
N ARG A 27 0.85 12.40 -11.36
CA ARG A 27 1.00 11.66 -10.11
C ARG A 27 -0.32 11.04 -9.66
N TYR A 28 -1.41 11.80 -9.73
CA TYR A 28 -2.74 11.28 -9.40
C TYR A 28 -3.14 10.13 -10.30
N ARG A 29 -2.90 10.25 -11.60
CA ARG A 29 -3.20 9.17 -12.55
C ARG A 29 -2.43 7.91 -12.20
N TYR A 30 -1.16 8.05 -11.86
CA TYR A 30 -0.32 6.91 -11.48
C TYR A 30 -0.84 6.25 -10.20
N ILE A 31 -1.21 7.04 -9.20
CA ILE A 31 -1.77 6.52 -7.95
C ILE A 31 -3.06 5.75 -8.23
N ILE A 32 -3.96 6.31 -9.01
CA ILE A 32 -5.23 5.66 -9.36
C ILE A 32 -4.99 4.36 -10.12
N GLN A 33 -4.05 4.35 -11.06
CA GLN A 33 -3.70 3.16 -11.81
C GLN A 33 -3.18 2.05 -10.89
N MET A 34 -2.36 2.38 -9.91
CA MET A 34 -1.86 1.41 -8.94
C MET A 34 -3.01 0.81 -8.11
N GLY A 35 -3.96 1.64 -7.73
CA GLY A 35 -5.14 1.18 -7.01
C GLY A 35 -6.00 0.23 -7.86
N ASP A 36 -6.16 0.56 -9.13
CA ASP A 36 -6.95 -0.27 -10.06
C ASP A 36 -6.29 -1.63 -10.31
N ALA A 37 -4.98 -1.72 -10.15
CA ALA A 37 -4.24 -2.97 -10.32
C ALA A 37 -4.29 -3.88 -9.08
N LEU A 38 -4.82 -3.40 -7.95
CA LEU A 38 -4.94 -4.23 -6.75
C LEU A 38 -5.89 -5.39 -6.99
N PRO A 39 -5.58 -6.58 -6.46
CA PRO A 39 -6.52 -7.68 -6.50
C PRO A 39 -7.83 -7.30 -5.80
N ALA A 40 -8.94 -7.62 -6.42
CA ALA A 40 -10.25 -7.33 -5.84
C ALA A 40 -10.47 -8.16 -4.58
N LEU A 41 -11.13 -7.58 -3.59
CA LEU A 41 -11.60 -8.31 -2.43
C LEU A 41 -13.01 -8.82 -2.68
N SER A 42 -13.35 -9.98 -2.11
CA SER A 42 -14.71 -10.51 -2.20
C SER A 42 -15.65 -9.76 -1.27
N ALA A 43 -16.95 -9.90 -1.48
CA ALA A 43 -17.95 -9.33 -0.57
C ALA A 43 -17.78 -9.87 0.86
N GLU A 44 -17.34 -11.11 1.00
CA GLU A 44 -17.11 -11.73 2.31
C GLU A 44 -15.92 -11.10 3.03
N GLU A 45 -14.97 -10.56 2.29
CA GLU A 45 -13.79 -9.89 2.82
C GLU A 45 -14.05 -8.42 3.14
N MET A 46 -14.99 -7.78 2.45
CA MET A 46 -15.32 -6.36 2.64
C MET A 46 -16.43 -6.21 3.69
N VAL A 47 -16.13 -6.68 4.89
CA VAL A 47 -17.04 -6.65 6.03
C VAL A 47 -16.51 -5.71 7.09
N ASP A 48 -17.38 -5.32 8.03
CA ASP A 48 -17.06 -4.35 9.07
C ASP A 48 -15.86 -4.74 9.91
N GLY A 49 -15.65 -6.03 10.13
CA GLY A 49 -14.49 -6.52 10.89
C GLY A 49 -13.15 -6.18 10.25
N ASN A 50 -13.12 -5.96 8.94
CA ASN A 50 -11.92 -5.63 8.19
C ASN A 50 -11.82 -4.14 7.85
N LEU A 51 -12.79 -3.35 8.29
CA LEU A 51 -12.87 -1.92 8.00
C LEU A 51 -11.96 -1.15 8.94
N LEU A 52 -11.13 -0.26 8.39
CA LEU A 52 -10.31 0.63 9.21
C LEU A 52 -11.19 1.77 9.74
N LYS A 53 -11.11 2.03 11.04
CA LYS A 53 -11.87 3.09 11.68
C LYS A 53 -11.19 4.44 11.52
N GLY A 54 -11.99 5.51 11.49
CA GLY A 54 -11.48 6.87 11.41
C GLY A 54 -11.22 7.38 10.00
N CYS A 55 -11.51 6.58 8.99
CA CYS A 55 -11.38 6.99 7.58
C CYS A 55 -12.72 7.53 7.08
N GLN A 56 -12.70 8.62 6.33
CA GLN A 56 -13.91 9.15 5.69
C GLN A 56 -14.40 8.23 4.58
N SER A 57 -13.46 7.69 3.79
CA SER A 57 -13.76 6.65 2.81
C SER A 57 -13.68 5.29 3.48
N GLN A 58 -14.37 4.31 2.93
CA GLN A 58 -14.28 2.95 3.45
C GLN A 58 -12.98 2.31 2.98
N VAL A 59 -12.19 1.82 3.90
CA VAL A 59 -10.93 1.12 3.64
C VAL A 59 -10.96 -0.20 4.37
N TRP A 60 -10.81 -1.29 3.61
CA TRP A 60 -10.75 -2.64 4.18
C TRP A 60 -9.33 -3.15 4.11
N LEU A 61 -8.86 -3.75 5.20
CA LEU A 61 -7.51 -4.29 5.29
C LEU A 61 -7.57 -5.69 5.91
N LEU A 62 -6.97 -6.65 5.22
CA LEU A 62 -6.84 -8.01 5.69
C LEU A 62 -5.37 -8.29 6.00
N ARG A 63 -5.14 -9.01 7.10
CA ARG A 63 -3.81 -9.36 7.57
C ARG A 63 -3.69 -10.87 7.72
N GLY A 64 -2.53 -11.38 7.38
CA GLY A 64 -2.21 -12.79 7.56
C GLY A 64 -0.72 -12.98 7.73
N ARG A 65 -0.30 -14.23 7.83
CA ARG A 65 1.10 -14.59 7.93
C ARG A 65 1.43 -15.67 6.91
N SER A 66 2.60 -15.56 6.30
CA SER A 66 3.13 -16.63 5.46
C SER A 66 3.70 -17.75 6.32
N ASP A 67 4.03 -18.87 5.69
CA ASP A 67 4.70 -19.99 6.37
C ASP A 67 6.05 -19.57 6.94
N GLU A 68 6.68 -18.56 6.35
CA GLU A 68 7.96 -18.04 6.81
C GLU A 68 7.79 -16.94 7.87
N GLY A 69 6.56 -16.64 8.29
CA GLY A 69 6.27 -15.67 9.35
C GLY A 69 6.22 -14.22 8.88
N ARG A 70 6.27 -13.98 7.57
CA ARG A 70 6.13 -12.62 7.04
C ARG A 70 4.68 -12.18 7.08
N VAL A 71 4.47 -10.87 7.32
CA VAL A 71 3.13 -10.29 7.35
C VAL A 71 2.61 -10.16 5.93
N GLN A 72 1.44 -10.73 5.68
CA GLN A 72 0.78 -10.62 4.38
C GLN A 72 -0.41 -9.67 4.50
N LEU A 73 -0.49 -8.71 3.58
CA LEU A 73 -1.50 -7.67 3.61
C LEU A 73 -2.26 -7.64 2.29
N ARG A 74 -3.59 -7.47 2.40
CA ARG A 74 -4.45 -7.20 1.25
C ARG A 74 -5.39 -6.07 1.64
N GLY A 75 -5.80 -5.27 0.68
CA GLY A 75 -6.68 -4.16 1.01
C GLY A 75 -7.29 -3.52 -0.22
N THR A 76 -8.30 -2.69 0.03
CA THR A 76 -8.95 -1.89 -1.01
C THR A 76 -9.71 -0.74 -0.38
N SER A 77 -10.28 0.11 -1.20
CA SER A 77 -11.14 1.21 -0.76
C SER A 77 -12.22 1.46 -1.81
N ASP A 78 -13.31 2.08 -1.40
CA ASP A 78 -14.38 2.51 -2.28
C ASP A 78 -14.05 3.82 -3.02
N ALA A 79 -13.00 4.54 -2.60
CA ALA A 79 -12.55 5.76 -3.24
C ALA A 79 -11.28 5.49 -4.06
N ALA A 80 -11.27 5.92 -5.32
CA ALA A 80 -10.20 5.58 -6.26
C ALA A 80 -8.82 6.06 -5.80
N ILE A 81 -8.72 7.30 -5.30
CA ILE A 81 -7.42 7.83 -4.85
C ILE A 81 -6.95 7.14 -3.58
N ILE A 82 -7.86 6.86 -2.65
CA ILE A 82 -7.53 6.16 -1.41
C ILE A 82 -7.10 4.73 -1.71
N ARG A 83 -7.78 4.07 -2.65
CA ARG A 83 -7.39 2.73 -3.11
C ARG A 83 -5.96 2.74 -3.66
N GLY A 84 -5.60 3.81 -4.39
CA GLY A 84 -4.23 4.00 -4.86
C GLY A 84 -3.22 4.14 -3.74
N LEU A 85 -3.56 4.90 -2.69
CA LEU A 85 -2.69 5.03 -1.52
C LEU A 85 -2.53 3.70 -0.80
N VAL A 86 -3.60 2.91 -0.71
CA VAL A 86 -3.52 1.55 -0.18
C VAL A 86 -2.54 0.72 -1.00
N ALA A 87 -2.60 0.83 -2.34
CA ALA A 87 -1.69 0.10 -3.23
C ALA A 87 -0.23 0.46 -2.97
N LEU A 88 0.08 1.75 -2.75
CA LEU A 88 1.43 2.17 -2.43
C LEU A 88 1.92 1.55 -1.12
N MET A 89 1.08 1.57 -0.10
CA MET A 89 1.42 0.99 1.21
C MET A 89 1.66 -0.51 1.09
N LEU A 90 0.80 -1.22 0.36
CA LEU A 90 0.93 -2.67 0.20
C LEU A 90 2.18 -3.02 -0.60
N ARG A 91 2.54 -2.22 -1.59
CA ARG A 91 3.75 -2.47 -2.40
C ARG A 91 5.00 -2.46 -1.52
N VAL A 92 5.03 -1.62 -0.49
CA VAL A 92 6.18 -1.52 0.40
C VAL A 92 6.13 -2.56 1.52
N TYR A 93 4.97 -2.76 2.12
CA TYR A 93 4.86 -3.49 3.39
C TYR A 93 4.30 -4.90 3.28
N ASP A 94 3.67 -5.26 2.16
CA ASP A 94 3.17 -6.62 2.01
C ASP A 94 4.33 -7.61 1.93
N ASP A 95 4.14 -8.75 2.55
CA ASP A 95 5.09 -9.87 2.54
C ASP A 95 6.46 -9.47 3.11
N GLN A 96 6.44 -8.78 4.24
CA GLN A 96 7.64 -8.33 4.95
C GLN A 96 7.65 -8.86 6.37
N PRO A 97 8.85 -9.03 6.98
CA PRO A 97 8.92 -9.36 8.39
C PRO A 97 8.28 -8.25 9.24
N ALA A 98 7.57 -8.64 10.29
CA ALA A 98 6.88 -7.66 11.15
C ALA A 98 7.82 -6.63 11.74
N GLN A 99 9.01 -7.05 12.16
CA GLN A 99 9.99 -6.14 12.76
C GLN A 99 10.46 -5.09 11.75
N ASP A 100 10.65 -5.50 10.48
CA ASP A 100 11.07 -4.57 9.44
C ASP A 100 9.99 -3.51 9.18
N ILE A 101 8.72 -3.91 9.25
CA ILE A 101 7.61 -2.95 9.11
C ILE A 101 7.65 -1.92 10.23
N LEU A 102 7.89 -2.36 11.47
CA LEU A 102 7.96 -1.47 12.63
C LEU A 102 9.16 -0.54 12.56
N ASP A 103 10.27 -1.01 12.02
CA ASP A 103 11.52 -0.25 11.97
C ASP A 103 11.58 0.75 10.81
N HIS A 104 10.67 0.65 9.85
CA HIS A 104 10.73 1.47 8.63
C HIS A 104 9.40 2.18 8.38
N PRO A 105 9.17 3.33 9.05
CA PRO A 105 7.96 4.12 8.78
C PRO A 105 7.89 4.58 7.31
N PRO A 106 6.71 4.91 6.81
CA PRO A 106 6.52 5.22 5.39
C PRO A 106 7.01 6.61 5.01
N ARG A 107 8.33 6.81 4.99
CA ARG A 107 8.95 8.08 4.63
C ARG A 107 8.63 8.53 3.21
N PHE A 108 8.31 7.58 2.31
CA PHE A 108 7.99 7.92 0.93
C PHE A 108 6.77 8.84 0.81
N ILE A 109 5.85 8.79 1.77
CA ILE A 109 4.64 9.61 1.74
C ILE A 109 5.01 11.10 1.71
N ALA A 110 5.89 11.54 2.61
CA ALA A 110 6.35 12.93 2.63
C ALA A 110 7.21 13.26 1.42
N GLU A 111 8.11 12.37 1.05
CA GLU A 111 9.05 12.62 -0.05
C GLU A 111 8.37 12.68 -1.42
N ILE A 112 7.25 11.98 -1.58
CA ILE A 112 6.43 12.07 -2.78
C ILE A 112 5.54 13.32 -2.73
N GLY A 113 5.31 13.86 -1.55
CA GLY A 113 4.48 15.04 -1.35
C GLY A 113 3.01 14.74 -1.10
N LEU A 114 2.73 13.59 -0.49
CA LEU A 114 1.35 13.15 -0.25
C LEU A 114 0.83 13.51 1.15
N ASP A 115 1.66 14.11 1.99
CA ASP A 115 1.26 14.51 3.34
C ASP A 115 0.67 15.91 3.40
#